data_2b57c7ed845c1c06bc494ef03d53acf0
#
_entry.id   2b57c7ed845c1c06bc494ef03d53acf0
#
_cell.length_a   1.000
_cell.length_b   1.000
_cell.length_c   1.000
_cell.angle_alpha   90.00
_cell.angle_beta   90.00
_cell.angle_gamma   90.00
#
_symmetry.space_group_name_H-M   'P 1'
#
loop_
_entity.id
_entity.type
_entity.pdbx_description
1 polymer ?
#
loop_
_entity_poly.entity_id
_entity_poly.type
_entity_poly.pdbx_seq_one_letter_code
_entity_poly.pdbx_strand_id
1 'polypeptide(L)'
;MLGIAAVVVAGGLLAGLRGGGASTTPQAAPSAVRATLDPVTSLTGDATQVSELQSRLALHPANARLQGDLGIAYLQRARETNDPSYYTKAHTLLNRSLGRDPRGIDATIGEGSLALSYHDFREALRLGKRALVLSHGFSPPALAMIGDASVELGRYEQGFAAFAQLGKLRPGLVAYARLSYSRELQGDAAGATRLMRRAVDAGSGAPENTQWTRVQLATLLLKSGRTDAAAKEFHHALALLPNYARAEAGLGAVAVARGNLPLAQQWYERAASHLPLPDIVAQLGDVRKARGNLAGAREAYALVGVENALFIRAGGNADLETALFDASHPGALSRSAVVALARKALVFRPSVYGHDALAWALYSAGECRQALPQAKLANRLGTIDPQLSWHLGAIAACAGQRDLARAALHTALARTPRFHPLDAPRARRLLARLS
;
A
#
# COMPACT_ATOMS: atom_id res chain seq x y z
N MET A 1 0.62 -7.35 -8.11
CA MET A 1 1.23 -6.22 -7.35
C MET A 1 0.24 -5.08 -7.09
N LEU A 2 -1.00 -5.39 -6.79
CA LEU A 2 -2.09 -4.43 -6.59
C LEU A 2 -2.12 -3.80 -5.20
N GLY A 3 -1.59 -4.47 -4.19
CA GLY A 3 -1.70 -4.03 -2.79
C GLY A 3 -0.63 -3.05 -2.29
N ILE A 4 0.40 -2.74 -3.08
CA ILE A 4 1.58 -2.04 -2.57
C ILE A 4 1.32 -0.55 -2.33
N ALA A 5 0.57 0.13 -3.20
CA ALA A 5 0.26 1.54 -3.03
C ALA A 5 -0.66 1.82 -1.84
N ALA A 6 -1.71 1.00 -1.67
CA ALA A 6 -2.66 1.14 -0.56
C ALA A 6 -2.04 0.81 0.81
N VAL A 7 -1.09 -0.14 0.84
CA VAL A 7 -0.42 -0.57 2.08
C VAL A 7 0.62 0.44 2.59
N VAL A 8 1.27 1.23 1.68
CA VAL A 8 2.15 2.34 2.10
C VAL A 8 1.39 3.33 2.98
N VAL A 9 0.12 3.57 2.65
CA VAL A 9 -0.73 4.57 3.29
C VAL A 9 -1.04 4.21 4.75
N ALA A 10 -1.51 3.00 5.02
CA ALA A 10 -1.94 2.63 6.37
C ALA A 10 -0.79 2.30 7.34
N GLY A 11 0.31 1.73 6.82
CA GLY A 11 1.41 1.23 7.67
C GLY A 11 2.30 2.29 8.29
N GLY A 12 2.39 3.46 7.69
CA GLY A 12 3.36 4.48 8.11
C GLY A 12 2.85 5.49 9.13
N LEU A 13 1.54 5.61 9.35
CA LEU A 13 1.00 6.61 10.26
C LEU A 13 1.35 6.33 11.73
N LEU A 14 1.34 5.07 12.13
CA LEU A 14 1.58 4.66 13.53
C LEU A 14 3.08 4.55 13.87
N ALA A 15 3.96 4.32 12.89
CA ALA A 15 5.41 4.27 13.13
C ALA A 15 6.03 5.63 13.46
N GLY A 16 5.36 6.74 13.10
CA GLY A 16 5.81 8.10 13.38
C GLY A 16 5.82 8.51 14.85
N LEU A 17 5.29 7.66 15.71
CA LEU A 17 5.12 7.92 17.14
C LEU A 17 6.30 7.47 18.00
N ARG A 18 7.35 6.86 17.40
CA ARG A 18 8.58 6.45 18.10
C ARG A 18 9.77 7.29 17.67
N GLY A 19 10.18 8.23 18.52
CA GLY A 19 11.45 8.95 18.40
C GLY A 19 12.53 8.22 19.18
N GLY A 20 13.53 7.66 18.49
CA GLY A 20 14.78 7.25 19.11
C GLY A 20 15.62 8.48 19.39
N GLY A 21 16.06 8.67 20.64
CA GLY A 21 16.90 9.79 21.03
C GLY A 21 18.30 9.65 20.44
N ALA A 22 18.72 10.67 19.68
CA ALA A 22 20.12 11.03 19.54
C ALA A 22 20.31 12.28 20.37
N SER A 23 21.18 12.21 21.37
CA SER A 23 21.52 13.30 22.25
C SER A 23 22.28 14.41 21.52
N THR A 24 21.57 15.46 21.17
CA THR A 24 22.15 16.80 21.01
C THR A 24 21.22 17.75 21.73
N THR A 25 21.75 18.39 22.76
CA THR A 25 21.06 19.38 23.56
C THR A 25 20.56 20.55 22.70
N PRO A 26 19.26 20.76 22.59
CA PRO A 26 18.70 22.01 22.14
C PRO A 26 18.13 22.79 23.35
N GLN A 27 18.33 24.05 23.30
CA GLN A 27 17.79 25.08 24.18
C GLN A 27 16.28 24.89 24.41
N ALA A 28 15.87 25.12 25.65
CA ALA A 28 14.54 24.85 26.19
C ALA A 28 13.39 25.45 25.37
N ALA A 29 12.54 24.58 24.85
CA ALA A 29 11.19 24.90 24.41
C ALA A 29 10.24 24.90 25.64
N PRO A 30 9.14 25.69 25.64
CA PRO A 30 8.26 25.85 26.80
C PRO A 30 7.65 24.50 27.23
N SER A 31 7.67 24.26 28.52
CA SER A 31 7.29 22.96 29.16
C SER A 31 5.85 22.47 28.87
N ALA A 32 4.95 23.29 28.36
CA ALA A 32 3.57 22.94 28.06
C ALA A 32 3.40 22.10 26.79
N VAL A 33 4.33 22.18 25.83
CA VAL A 33 4.28 21.39 24.58
C VAL A 33 4.86 19.98 24.76
N ARG A 34 5.68 19.77 25.79
CA ARG A 34 6.31 18.50 26.08
C ARG A 34 5.38 17.43 26.66
N ALA A 35 4.37 17.86 27.41
CA ALA A 35 3.45 16.94 28.11
C ALA A 35 2.41 16.26 27.21
N THR A 36 2.16 16.80 25.99
CA THR A 36 1.15 16.25 25.06
C THR A 36 1.71 15.30 24.00
N LEU A 37 3.05 15.18 23.87
CA LEU A 37 3.70 14.37 22.85
C LEU A 37 4.21 13.01 23.35
N ASP A 38 4.36 12.81 24.65
CA ASP A 38 5.03 11.63 25.22
C ASP A 38 4.21 10.33 25.29
N PRO A 39 2.88 10.30 25.35
CA PRO A 39 2.17 9.03 25.52
C PRO A 39 1.83 8.28 24.24
N VAL A 40 1.82 8.96 23.08
CA VAL A 40 1.53 8.29 21.81
C VAL A 40 2.78 7.60 21.22
N THR A 41 3.95 7.92 21.75
CA THR A 41 5.25 7.37 21.30
C THR A 41 5.49 5.90 21.63
N SER A 42 4.66 5.28 22.51
CA SER A 42 4.84 3.90 22.97
C SER A 42 3.83 2.90 22.43
N LEU A 43 2.86 3.32 21.60
CA LEU A 43 1.83 2.42 21.08
C LEU A 43 2.40 1.47 20.02
N THR A 44 2.84 0.31 20.45
CA THR A 44 3.03 -0.88 19.63
C THR A 44 1.70 -1.62 19.61
N GLY A 45 1.14 -1.97 18.49
CA GLY A 45 -0.10 -2.77 18.43
C GLY A 45 0.07 -4.21 18.90
N ASP A 46 1.08 -4.49 19.70
CA ASP A 46 1.35 -5.79 20.25
C ASP A 46 0.17 -6.25 21.16
N ALA A 47 -0.06 -7.55 21.24
CA ALA A 47 -1.17 -8.12 22.02
C ALA A 47 -1.09 -7.73 23.50
N THR A 48 0.10 -7.58 24.06
CA THR A 48 0.36 -7.15 25.46
C THR A 48 -0.15 -5.74 25.69
N GLN A 49 0.15 -4.82 24.78
CA GLN A 49 -0.31 -3.43 24.87
C GLN A 49 -1.82 -3.31 24.74
N VAL A 50 -2.43 -4.06 23.80
CA VAL A 50 -3.89 -4.10 23.67
C VAL A 50 -4.51 -4.57 24.97
N SER A 51 -3.99 -5.64 25.59
CA SER A 51 -4.47 -6.17 26.87
C SER A 51 -4.32 -5.15 28.01
N GLU A 52 -3.20 -4.44 28.07
CA GLU A 52 -2.98 -3.38 29.07
C GLU A 52 -4.00 -2.23 28.89
N LEU A 53 -4.17 -1.73 27.66
CA LEU A 53 -5.14 -0.67 27.40
C LEU A 53 -6.58 -1.09 27.68
N GLN A 54 -6.95 -2.36 27.38
CA GLN A 54 -8.25 -2.92 27.74
C GLN A 54 -8.46 -2.92 29.27
N SER A 55 -7.47 -3.37 30.03
CA SER A 55 -7.53 -3.41 31.49
C SER A 55 -7.68 -2.01 32.09
N ARG A 56 -6.90 -1.05 31.61
CA ARG A 56 -6.98 0.36 32.03
C ARG A 56 -8.32 1.00 31.66
N LEU A 57 -8.84 0.70 30.46
CA LEU A 57 -10.14 1.22 30.02
C LEU A 57 -11.29 0.61 30.83
N ALA A 58 -11.19 -0.66 31.26
CA ALA A 58 -12.18 -1.28 32.14
C ALA A 58 -12.30 -0.55 33.48
N LEU A 59 -11.19 -0.05 34.03
CA LEU A 59 -11.18 0.74 35.27
C LEU A 59 -11.67 2.19 35.03
N HIS A 60 -11.49 2.72 33.82
CA HIS A 60 -11.83 4.10 33.48
C HIS A 60 -12.64 4.20 32.18
N PRO A 61 -13.87 3.63 32.11
CA PRO A 61 -14.61 3.44 30.85
C PRO A 61 -15.00 4.74 30.13
N ALA A 62 -15.05 5.85 30.87
CA ALA A 62 -15.37 7.17 30.33
C ALA A 62 -14.14 7.97 29.87
N ASN A 63 -12.93 7.45 30.02
CA ASN A 63 -11.71 8.16 29.64
C ASN A 63 -11.56 8.19 28.11
N ALA A 64 -11.80 9.38 27.53
CA ALA A 64 -11.75 9.59 26.07
C ALA A 64 -10.36 9.26 25.49
N ARG A 65 -9.28 9.60 26.19
CA ARG A 65 -7.93 9.32 25.75
C ARG A 65 -7.65 7.82 25.67
N LEU A 66 -7.97 7.05 26.70
CA LEU A 66 -7.79 5.58 26.68
C LEU A 66 -8.62 4.92 25.58
N GLN A 67 -9.82 5.45 25.30
CA GLN A 67 -10.63 4.98 24.17
C GLN A 67 -9.93 5.23 22.84
N GLY A 68 -9.35 6.43 22.64
CA GLY A 68 -8.56 6.78 21.45
C GLY A 68 -7.33 5.89 21.29
N ASP A 69 -6.55 5.73 22.36
CA ASP A 69 -5.32 4.93 22.36
C ASP A 69 -5.60 3.46 22.02
N LEU A 70 -6.62 2.85 22.63
CA LEU A 70 -7.02 1.47 22.33
C LEU A 70 -7.57 1.34 20.88
N GLY A 71 -8.32 2.35 20.42
CA GLY A 71 -8.77 2.38 19.03
C GLY A 71 -7.61 2.36 18.04
N ILE A 72 -6.58 3.16 18.27
CA ILE A 72 -5.35 3.20 17.45
C ILE A 72 -4.60 1.85 17.54
N ALA A 73 -4.50 1.26 18.74
CA ALA A 73 -3.86 -0.04 18.91
C ALA A 73 -4.59 -1.14 18.12
N TYR A 74 -5.92 -1.10 18.04
CA TYR A 74 -6.69 -2.02 17.20
C TYR A 74 -6.43 -1.83 15.69
N LEU A 75 -6.21 -0.60 15.22
CA LEU A 75 -5.82 -0.39 13.81
C LEU A 75 -4.47 -1.06 13.49
N GLN A 76 -3.53 -1.00 14.43
CA GLN A 76 -2.25 -1.68 14.28
C GLN A 76 -2.44 -3.22 14.26
N ARG A 77 -3.30 -3.77 15.13
CA ARG A 77 -3.60 -5.21 15.13
C ARG A 77 -4.28 -5.66 13.84
N ALA A 78 -5.24 -4.88 13.32
CA ALA A 78 -5.86 -5.17 12.02
C ALA A 78 -4.80 -5.34 10.92
N ARG A 79 -3.80 -4.46 10.89
CA ARG A 79 -2.71 -4.50 9.91
C ARG A 79 -1.79 -5.72 10.07
N GLU A 80 -1.48 -6.10 11.31
CA GLU A 80 -0.59 -7.22 11.62
C GLU A 80 -1.23 -8.58 11.37
N THR A 81 -2.54 -8.70 11.64
CA THR A 81 -3.27 -9.96 11.59
C THR A 81 -4.16 -10.13 10.36
N ASN A 82 -4.41 -9.06 9.62
CA ASN A 82 -5.43 -8.97 8.56
C ASN A 82 -6.84 -9.36 9.04
N ASP A 83 -7.11 -9.26 10.35
CA ASP A 83 -8.45 -9.49 10.90
C ASP A 83 -9.27 -8.19 10.84
N PRO A 84 -10.28 -8.12 9.94
CA PRO A 84 -11.07 -6.90 9.76
C PRO A 84 -11.96 -6.57 10.96
N SER A 85 -12.18 -7.50 11.90
CA SER A 85 -12.96 -7.24 13.12
C SER A 85 -12.33 -6.13 13.98
N TYR A 86 -11.02 -5.98 13.93
CA TYR A 86 -10.32 -4.91 14.63
C TYR A 86 -10.66 -3.51 14.11
N TYR A 87 -11.00 -3.35 12.83
CA TYR A 87 -11.46 -2.06 12.29
C TYR A 87 -12.77 -1.62 12.95
N THR A 88 -13.74 -2.53 13.10
CA THR A 88 -15.00 -2.24 13.77
C THR A 88 -14.81 -1.87 15.25
N LYS A 89 -13.92 -2.59 15.96
CA LYS A 89 -13.56 -2.29 17.35
C LYS A 89 -12.90 -0.92 17.46
N ALA A 90 -11.96 -0.60 16.55
CA ALA A 90 -11.29 0.69 16.48
C ALA A 90 -12.28 1.83 16.28
N HIS A 91 -13.13 1.73 15.25
CA HIS A 91 -14.16 2.73 14.94
C HIS A 91 -15.08 3.02 16.13
N THR A 92 -15.55 1.97 16.80
CA THR A 92 -16.41 2.14 17.98
C THR A 92 -15.74 2.95 19.08
N LEU A 93 -14.48 2.68 19.37
CA LEU A 93 -13.74 3.37 20.42
C LEU A 93 -13.35 4.79 20.05
N LEU A 94 -12.89 5.00 18.82
CA LEU A 94 -12.51 6.31 18.32
C LEU A 94 -13.72 7.26 18.27
N ASN A 95 -14.88 6.78 17.84
CA ASN A 95 -16.12 7.56 17.86
C ASN A 95 -16.58 7.89 19.29
N ARG A 96 -16.47 6.95 20.23
CA ARG A 96 -16.76 7.24 21.64
C ARG A 96 -15.81 8.28 22.22
N SER A 97 -14.52 8.20 21.87
CA SER A 97 -13.51 9.19 22.26
C SER A 97 -13.88 10.57 21.74
N LEU A 98 -14.16 10.70 20.42
CA LEU A 98 -14.54 11.97 19.82
C LEU A 98 -15.89 12.51 20.29
N GLY A 99 -16.83 11.63 20.67
CA GLY A 99 -18.10 12.04 21.30
C GLY A 99 -17.91 12.71 22.66
N ARG A 100 -16.84 12.35 23.40
CA ARG A 100 -16.50 12.94 24.70
C ARG A 100 -15.55 14.14 24.57
N ASP A 101 -14.57 14.02 23.66
CA ASP A 101 -13.63 15.10 23.33
C ASP A 101 -13.63 15.35 21.81
N PRO A 102 -14.51 16.21 21.30
CA PRO A 102 -14.57 16.55 19.89
C PRO A 102 -13.28 17.20 19.34
N ARG A 103 -12.38 17.66 20.20
CA ARG A 103 -11.08 18.25 19.82
C ARG A 103 -9.92 17.28 20.01
N GLY A 104 -10.18 16.02 20.35
CA GLY A 104 -9.17 14.98 20.52
C GLY A 104 -8.36 14.74 19.24
N ILE A 105 -7.10 15.19 19.24
CA ILE A 105 -6.22 15.11 18.07
C ILE A 105 -5.92 13.64 17.75
N ASP A 106 -5.57 12.84 18.74
CA ASP A 106 -5.18 11.44 18.54
C ASP A 106 -6.34 10.60 18.02
N ALA A 107 -7.55 10.79 18.55
CA ALA A 107 -8.75 10.11 18.06
C ALA A 107 -9.12 10.58 16.63
N THR A 108 -8.92 11.87 16.30
CA THR A 108 -9.11 12.37 14.92
C THR A 108 -8.10 11.74 13.95
N ILE A 109 -6.85 11.56 14.37
CA ILE A 109 -5.81 10.85 13.60
C ILE A 109 -6.17 9.37 13.47
N GLY A 110 -6.68 8.75 14.53
CA GLY A 110 -7.14 7.36 14.51
C GLY A 110 -8.26 7.12 13.50
N GLU A 111 -9.32 7.94 13.52
CA GLU A 111 -10.41 7.86 12.53
C GLU A 111 -9.91 8.12 11.10
N GLY A 112 -9.01 9.09 10.91
CA GLY A 112 -8.40 9.32 9.60
C GLY A 112 -7.54 8.15 9.12
N SER A 113 -6.86 7.46 10.04
CA SER A 113 -6.10 6.24 9.72
C SER A 113 -7.03 5.08 9.34
N LEU A 114 -8.18 4.97 10.01
CA LEU A 114 -9.22 4.01 9.65
C LEU A 114 -9.79 4.32 8.25
N ALA A 115 -10.09 5.59 7.97
CA ALA A 115 -10.55 6.03 6.66
C ALA A 115 -9.53 5.69 5.54
N LEU A 116 -8.22 5.89 5.78
CA LEU A 116 -7.17 5.43 4.87
C LEU A 116 -7.21 3.90 4.68
N SER A 117 -7.38 3.14 5.77
CA SER A 117 -7.44 1.68 5.72
C SER A 117 -8.67 1.18 4.96
N TYR A 118 -9.77 1.91 5.02
CA TYR A 118 -11.00 1.62 4.28
C TYR A 118 -10.99 2.15 2.83
N HIS A 119 -9.91 2.82 2.42
CA HIS A 119 -9.77 3.51 1.14
C HIS A 119 -10.76 4.67 0.95
N ASP A 120 -11.25 5.26 2.05
CA ASP A 120 -11.98 6.54 2.04
C ASP A 120 -10.99 7.71 2.15
N PHE A 121 -10.32 7.98 1.04
CA PHE A 121 -9.27 9.01 0.98
C PHE A 121 -9.82 10.43 1.11
N ARG A 122 -11.09 10.66 0.79
CA ARG A 122 -11.73 11.99 0.97
C ARG A 122 -11.93 12.28 2.45
N GLU A 123 -12.44 11.33 3.19
CA GLU A 123 -12.61 11.44 4.64
C GLU A 123 -11.26 11.51 5.36
N ALA A 124 -10.29 10.67 4.96
CA ALA A 124 -8.94 10.74 5.49
C ALA A 124 -8.30 12.12 5.28
N LEU A 125 -8.45 12.73 4.10
CA LEU A 125 -7.96 14.08 3.81
C LEU A 125 -8.65 15.14 4.69
N ARG A 126 -9.97 15.01 4.89
CA ARG A 126 -10.75 15.92 5.74
C ARG A 126 -10.28 15.85 7.20
N LEU A 127 -10.13 14.63 7.73
CA LEU A 127 -9.68 14.37 9.10
C LEU A 127 -8.21 14.80 9.31
N GLY A 128 -7.34 14.54 8.32
CA GLY A 128 -5.95 15.02 8.36
C GLY A 128 -5.85 16.53 8.44
N LYS A 129 -6.62 17.27 7.63
CA LYS A 129 -6.70 18.73 7.69
C LYS A 129 -7.23 19.22 9.04
N ARG A 130 -8.28 18.55 9.58
CA ARG A 130 -8.82 18.86 10.91
C ARG A 130 -7.76 18.67 11.99
N ALA A 131 -7.07 17.54 12.01
CA ALA A 131 -6.02 17.26 12.99
C ALA A 131 -4.87 18.28 12.89
N LEU A 132 -4.50 18.71 11.67
CA LEU A 132 -3.47 19.72 11.45
C LEU A 132 -3.89 21.10 12.02
N VAL A 133 -5.16 21.49 11.86
CA VAL A 133 -5.70 22.74 12.44
C VAL A 133 -5.72 22.65 13.97
N LEU A 134 -6.22 21.55 14.54
CA LEU A 134 -6.28 21.32 15.99
C LEU A 134 -4.90 21.33 16.65
N SER A 135 -3.87 20.94 15.92
CA SER A 135 -2.46 20.93 16.37
C SER A 135 -1.68 22.19 15.99
N HIS A 136 -2.35 23.26 15.59
CA HIS A 136 -1.72 24.53 15.18
C HIS A 136 -0.62 24.36 14.11
N GLY A 137 -0.80 23.43 13.18
CA GLY A 137 0.14 23.12 12.10
C GLY A 137 1.27 22.13 12.46
N PHE A 138 1.36 21.66 13.71
CA PHE A 138 2.42 20.78 14.21
C PHE A 138 1.92 19.34 14.44
N SER A 139 1.56 18.64 13.38
CA SER A 139 1.19 17.24 13.46
C SER A 139 1.81 16.41 12.33
N PRO A 140 2.96 15.75 12.57
CA PRO A 140 3.54 14.82 11.61
C PRO A 140 2.56 13.74 11.12
N PRO A 141 1.74 13.09 11.98
CA PRO A 141 0.75 12.12 11.51
C PRO A 141 -0.32 12.72 10.59
N ALA A 142 -0.78 13.94 10.88
CA ALA A 142 -1.74 14.63 10.02
C ALA A 142 -1.14 14.97 8.64
N LEU A 143 0.11 15.42 8.59
CA LEU A 143 0.82 15.67 7.33
C LEU A 143 1.01 14.38 6.52
N ALA A 144 1.35 13.26 7.17
CA ALA A 144 1.43 11.96 6.54
C ALA A 144 0.07 11.56 5.92
N MET A 145 -1.00 11.68 6.68
CA MET A 145 -2.38 11.39 6.25
C MET A 145 -2.82 12.28 5.07
N ILE A 146 -2.58 13.59 5.16
CA ILE A 146 -2.88 14.54 4.07
C ILE A 146 -2.13 14.14 2.80
N GLY A 147 -0.86 13.80 2.93
CA GLY A 147 -0.03 13.37 1.81
C GLY A 147 -0.54 12.09 1.17
N ASP A 148 -0.74 11.05 1.97
CA ASP A 148 -1.22 9.75 1.53
C ASP A 148 -2.59 9.86 0.83
N ALA A 149 -3.56 10.51 1.46
CA ALA A 149 -4.89 10.70 0.88
C ALA A 149 -4.85 11.55 -0.40
N SER A 150 -4.00 12.60 -0.43
CA SER A 150 -3.88 13.46 -1.62
C SER A 150 -3.30 12.71 -2.82
N VAL A 151 -2.31 11.84 -2.62
CA VAL A 151 -1.74 11.00 -3.68
C VAL A 151 -2.81 10.06 -4.26
N GLU A 152 -3.59 9.40 -3.43
CA GLU A 152 -4.65 8.50 -3.86
C GLU A 152 -5.81 9.24 -4.55
N LEU A 153 -6.05 10.48 -4.18
CA LEU A 153 -6.99 11.37 -4.85
C LEU A 153 -6.40 12.05 -6.11
N GLY A 154 -5.21 11.64 -6.57
CA GLY A 154 -4.55 12.20 -7.76
C GLY A 154 -4.06 13.64 -7.60
N ARG A 155 -4.07 14.18 -6.37
CA ARG A 155 -3.63 15.54 -6.01
C ARG A 155 -2.14 15.52 -5.65
N TYR A 156 -1.32 15.13 -6.62
CA TYR A 156 0.09 14.80 -6.39
C TYR A 156 0.91 15.97 -5.83
N GLU A 157 0.74 17.18 -6.34
CA GLU A 157 1.44 18.38 -5.84
C GLU A 157 1.15 18.59 -4.34
N GLN A 158 -0.12 18.51 -3.94
CA GLN A 158 -0.51 18.63 -2.54
C GLN A 158 0.09 17.50 -1.70
N GLY A 159 0.05 16.26 -2.20
CA GLY A 159 0.60 15.08 -1.52
C GLY A 159 2.11 15.20 -1.30
N PHE A 160 2.83 15.54 -2.37
CA PHE A 160 4.31 15.69 -2.30
C PHE A 160 4.73 16.87 -1.42
N ALA A 161 3.99 17.98 -1.44
CA ALA A 161 4.24 19.11 -0.54
C ALA A 161 4.05 18.72 0.93
N ALA A 162 2.99 17.95 1.26
CA ALA A 162 2.76 17.44 2.61
C ALA A 162 3.87 16.49 3.07
N PHE A 163 4.35 15.59 2.20
CA PHE A 163 5.49 14.73 2.50
C PHE A 163 6.79 15.52 2.69
N ALA A 164 7.03 16.55 1.90
CA ALA A 164 8.19 17.41 2.06
C ALA A 164 8.15 18.18 3.40
N GLN A 165 6.99 18.69 3.78
CA GLN A 165 6.80 19.34 5.08
C GLN A 165 6.98 18.35 6.24
N LEU A 166 6.43 17.14 6.13
CA LEU A 166 6.66 16.06 7.09
C LEU A 166 8.15 15.76 7.26
N GLY A 167 8.89 15.66 6.12
CA GLY A 167 10.33 15.40 6.14
C GLY A 167 11.15 16.49 6.84
N LYS A 168 10.73 17.75 6.76
CA LYS A 168 11.35 18.86 7.47
C LYS A 168 11.00 18.85 8.97
N LEU A 169 9.73 18.57 9.29
CA LEU A 169 9.23 18.63 10.66
C LEU A 169 9.71 17.45 11.51
N ARG A 170 9.68 16.24 10.94
CA ARG A 170 10.06 15.01 11.65
C ARG A 170 10.75 14.04 10.68
N PRO A 171 12.05 14.21 10.42
CA PRO A 171 12.82 13.25 9.64
C PRO A 171 12.86 11.89 10.37
N GLY A 172 12.69 10.80 9.62
CA GLY A 172 12.65 9.43 10.16
C GLY A 172 11.96 8.46 9.21
N LEU A 173 11.71 7.23 9.68
CA LEU A 173 11.14 6.13 8.88
C LEU A 173 9.91 6.58 8.09
N VAL A 174 8.93 7.18 8.78
CA VAL A 174 7.63 7.58 8.18
C VAL A 174 7.80 8.61 7.07
N ALA A 175 8.64 9.63 7.32
CA ALA A 175 8.88 10.70 6.36
C ALA A 175 9.69 10.20 5.15
N TYR A 176 10.77 9.45 5.40
CA TYR A 176 11.62 8.94 4.31
C TYR A 176 10.91 7.91 3.43
N ALA A 177 10.05 7.05 3.99
CA ALA A 177 9.26 6.11 3.21
C ALA A 177 8.30 6.83 2.24
N ARG A 178 7.64 7.91 2.69
CA ARG A 178 6.72 8.70 1.85
C ARG A 178 7.44 9.54 0.81
N LEU A 179 8.56 10.14 1.18
CA LEU A 179 9.44 10.83 0.23
C LEU A 179 9.99 9.86 -0.82
N SER A 180 10.30 8.61 -0.43
CA SER A 180 10.67 7.56 -1.36
C SER A 180 9.54 7.24 -2.33
N TYR A 181 8.31 7.07 -1.83
CA TYR A 181 7.15 6.81 -2.66
C TYR A 181 6.86 7.94 -3.65
N SER A 182 7.02 9.22 -3.23
CA SER A 182 6.90 10.34 -4.17
C SER A 182 7.92 10.28 -5.31
N ARG A 183 9.15 9.82 -5.03
CA ARG A 183 10.19 9.62 -6.05
C ARG A 183 9.90 8.43 -6.96
N GLU A 184 9.37 7.34 -6.42
CA GLU A 184 8.92 6.18 -7.21
C GLU A 184 7.84 6.59 -8.21
N LEU A 185 6.82 7.33 -7.75
CA LEU A 185 5.75 7.84 -8.61
C LEU A 185 6.29 8.74 -9.74
N GLN A 186 7.34 9.50 -9.49
CA GLN A 186 7.98 10.40 -10.46
C GLN A 186 9.07 9.73 -11.31
N GLY A 187 9.27 8.41 -11.21
CA GLY A 187 10.25 7.68 -12.01
C GLY A 187 11.70 7.77 -11.51
N ASP A 188 11.98 8.45 -10.40
CA ASP A 188 13.32 8.55 -9.80
C ASP A 188 13.66 7.32 -8.95
N ALA A 189 14.04 6.22 -9.61
CA ALA A 189 14.40 4.97 -8.94
C ALA A 189 15.58 5.11 -7.96
N ALA A 190 16.55 5.92 -8.30
CA ALA A 190 17.75 6.11 -7.47
C ALA A 190 17.40 6.90 -6.20
N GLY A 191 16.65 8.00 -6.33
CA GLY A 191 16.17 8.80 -5.22
C GLY A 191 15.23 8.01 -4.31
N ALA A 192 14.28 7.27 -4.90
CA ALA A 192 13.37 6.39 -4.16
C ALA A 192 14.16 5.36 -3.33
N THR A 193 15.11 4.64 -3.94
CA THR A 193 15.93 3.64 -3.24
C THR A 193 16.77 4.25 -2.11
N ARG A 194 17.40 5.41 -2.33
CA ARG A 194 18.17 6.10 -1.27
C ARG A 194 17.31 6.48 -0.09
N LEU A 195 16.13 7.06 -0.34
CA LEU A 195 15.22 7.47 0.72
C LEU A 195 14.63 6.27 1.46
N MET A 196 14.30 5.18 0.76
CA MET A 196 13.78 3.99 1.42
C MET A 196 14.84 3.30 2.29
N ARG A 197 16.13 3.31 1.90
CA ARG A 197 17.22 2.87 2.78
C ARG A 197 17.30 3.72 4.04
N ARG A 198 17.27 5.05 3.89
CA ARG A 198 17.22 5.94 5.07
C ARG A 198 16.01 5.68 5.96
N ALA A 199 14.87 5.29 5.38
CA ALA A 199 13.71 4.89 6.16
C ALA A 199 13.96 3.60 6.96
N VAL A 200 14.58 2.59 6.36
CA VAL A 200 14.98 1.34 7.04
C VAL A 200 15.99 1.63 8.15
N ASP A 201 17.01 2.45 7.87
CA ASP A 201 18.07 2.80 8.83
C ASP A 201 17.54 3.63 10.01
N ALA A 202 16.50 4.42 9.77
CA ALA A 202 15.81 5.18 10.81
C ALA A 202 14.74 4.36 11.56
N GLY A 203 14.52 3.10 11.17
CA GLY A 203 13.62 2.19 11.84
C GLY A 203 14.22 1.68 13.14
N SER A 204 13.47 1.80 14.24
CA SER A 204 13.86 1.25 15.54
C SER A 204 12.62 0.81 16.31
N GLY A 205 12.75 -0.24 17.10
CA GLY A 205 11.82 -0.57 18.15
C GLY A 205 10.51 -1.28 17.75
N ALA A 206 9.89 -1.00 16.61
CA ALA A 206 8.71 -1.72 16.13
C ALA A 206 9.11 -2.71 15.02
N PRO A 207 9.29 -3.99 15.30
CA PRO A 207 9.82 -4.94 14.33
C PRO A 207 9.03 -4.95 13.04
N GLU A 208 7.71 -4.96 13.11
CA GLU A 208 6.84 -5.07 11.93
C GLU A 208 6.96 -3.84 11.02
N ASN A 209 6.89 -2.64 11.55
CA ASN A 209 6.97 -1.41 10.75
C ASN A 209 8.32 -1.28 10.01
N THR A 210 9.42 -1.66 10.67
CA THR A 210 10.75 -1.65 10.06
C THR A 210 10.84 -2.73 8.99
N GLN A 211 10.34 -3.95 9.25
CA GLN A 211 10.37 -5.03 8.28
C GLN A 211 9.44 -4.77 7.09
N TRP A 212 8.30 -4.15 7.33
CA TRP A 212 7.45 -3.65 6.24
C TRP A 212 8.21 -2.65 5.35
N THR A 213 8.89 -1.68 5.95
CA THR A 213 9.72 -0.70 5.20
C THR A 213 10.85 -1.38 4.42
N ARG A 214 11.47 -2.41 5.00
CA ARG A 214 12.49 -3.24 4.32
C ARG A 214 11.90 -4.00 3.13
N VAL A 215 10.69 -4.55 3.27
CA VAL A 215 9.96 -5.17 2.16
C VAL A 215 9.70 -4.15 1.03
N GLN A 216 9.36 -2.90 1.35
CA GLN A 216 9.21 -1.84 0.33
C GLN A 216 10.54 -1.53 -0.37
N LEU A 217 11.66 -1.47 0.37
CA LEU A 217 12.99 -1.33 -0.22
C LEU A 217 13.30 -2.48 -1.18
N ALA A 218 13.06 -3.71 -0.75
CA ALA A 218 13.27 -4.91 -1.57
C ALA A 218 12.42 -4.90 -2.84
N THR A 219 11.16 -4.46 -2.73
CA THR A 219 10.25 -4.32 -3.88
C THR A 219 10.73 -3.27 -4.88
N LEU A 220 11.21 -2.10 -4.41
CA LEU A 220 11.81 -1.08 -5.27
C LEU A 220 13.06 -1.60 -6.00
N LEU A 221 13.90 -2.34 -5.28
CA LEU A 221 15.09 -2.98 -5.87
C LEU A 221 14.68 -3.98 -6.95
N LEU A 222 13.66 -4.80 -6.71
CA LEU A 222 13.16 -5.77 -7.68
C LEU A 222 12.58 -5.09 -8.92
N LYS A 223 11.72 -4.09 -8.75
CA LYS A 223 11.18 -3.27 -9.87
C LYS A 223 12.27 -2.58 -10.68
N SER A 224 13.41 -2.27 -10.03
CA SER A 224 14.57 -1.67 -10.68
C SER A 224 15.54 -2.70 -11.30
N GLY A 225 15.20 -4.00 -11.33
CA GLY A 225 16.02 -5.06 -11.88
C GLY A 225 17.15 -5.56 -10.96
N ARG A 226 17.24 -5.05 -9.73
CA ARG A 226 18.28 -5.42 -8.75
C ARG A 226 17.85 -6.63 -7.94
N THR A 227 17.61 -7.75 -8.64
CA THR A 227 16.96 -8.96 -8.10
C THR A 227 17.71 -9.56 -6.91
N ASP A 228 19.05 -9.61 -6.95
CA ASP A 228 19.83 -10.21 -5.86
C ASP A 228 19.86 -9.31 -4.61
N ALA A 229 19.91 -8.00 -4.81
CA ALA A 229 19.79 -7.06 -3.71
C ALA A 229 18.38 -7.11 -3.07
N ALA A 230 17.33 -7.27 -3.87
CA ALA A 230 15.98 -7.46 -3.38
C ALA A 230 15.86 -8.74 -2.53
N ALA A 231 16.41 -9.87 -3.02
CA ALA A 231 16.42 -11.13 -2.29
C ALA A 231 17.08 -10.99 -0.91
N LYS A 232 18.24 -10.30 -0.84
CA LYS A 232 18.92 -10.05 0.43
C LYS A 232 18.03 -9.31 1.43
N GLU A 233 17.35 -8.24 1.00
CA GLU A 233 16.50 -7.46 1.90
C GLU A 233 15.26 -8.26 2.36
N PHE A 234 14.64 -9.11 1.50
CA PHE A 234 13.58 -10.00 1.92
C PHE A 234 14.06 -11.05 2.94
N HIS A 235 15.25 -11.64 2.74
CA HIS A 235 15.82 -12.56 3.71
C HIS A 235 16.17 -11.86 5.04
N HIS A 236 16.67 -10.62 5.01
CA HIS A 236 16.88 -9.84 6.24
C HIS A 236 15.56 -9.59 6.98
N ALA A 237 14.47 -9.31 6.27
CA ALA A 237 13.17 -9.15 6.89
C ALA A 237 12.71 -10.43 7.60
N LEU A 238 12.91 -11.61 6.97
CA LEU A 238 12.56 -12.92 7.56
C LEU A 238 13.46 -13.32 8.72
N ALA A 239 14.74 -12.91 8.72
CA ALA A 239 15.65 -13.16 9.82
C ALA A 239 15.22 -12.43 11.10
N LEU A 240 14.62 -11.25 10.97
CA LEU A 240 14.17 -10.42 12.09
C LEU A 240 12.70 -10.65 12.45
N LEU A 241 11.89 -11.04 11.47
CA LEU A 241 10.47 -11.37 11.66
C LEU A 241 10.17 -12.67 10.90
N PRO A 242 10.39 -13.83 11.52
CA PRO A 242 10.07 -15.14 10.92
C PRO A 242 8.60 -15.24 10.53
N ASN A 243 8.33 -15.95 9.42
CA ASN A 243 6.98 -16.15 8.87
C ASN A 243 6.26 -14.86 8.42
N TYR A 244 7.03 -13.81 8.12
CA TYR A 244 6.46 -12.56 7.61
C TYR A 244 5.99 -12.73 6.16
N ALA A 245 4.71 -12.99 5.96
CA ALA A 245 4.09 -13.35 4.69
C ALA A 245 4.45 -12.40 3.54
N ARG A 246 4.57 -11.09 3.82
CA ARG A 246 4.95 -10.10 2.79
C ARG A 246 6.38 -10.28 2.29
N ALA A 247 7.30 -10.68 3.15
CA ALA A 247 8.68 -10.96 2.75
C ALA A 247 8.79 -12.29 2.01
N GLU A 248 8.02 -13.31 2.43
CA GLU A 248 7.90 -14.60 1.72
C GLU A 248 7.33 -14.40 0.31
N ALA A 249 6.24 -13.62 0.16
CA ALA A 249 5.69 -13.27 -1.14
C ALA A 249 6.70 -12.51 -2.01
N GLY A 250 7.50 -11.63 -1.39
CA GLY A 250 8.60 -10.95 -2.06
C GLY A 250 9.65 -11.90 -2.62
N LEU A 251 10.00 -12.98 -1.89
CA LEU A 251 10.88 -14.04 -2.40
C LEU A 251 10.21 -14.85 -3.53
N GLY A 252 8.90 -15.02 -3.48
CA GLY A 252 8.11 -15.53 -4.60
C GLY A 252 8.28 -14.68 -5.87
N ALA A 253 8.16 -13.36 -5.73
CA ALA A 253 8.38 -12.44 -6.85
C ALA A 253 9.83 -12.44 -7.37
N VAL A 254 10.82 -12.58 -6.48
CA VAL A 254 12.23 -12.80 -6.86
C VAL A 254 12.38 -14.08 -7.68
N ALA A 255 11.76 -15.18 -7.26
CA ALA A 255 11.81 -16.44 -7.98
C ALA A 255 11.15 -16.32 -9.36
N VAL A 256 10.02 -15.59 -9.50
CA VAL A 256 9.42 -15.26 -10.81
C VAL A 256 10.41 -14.48 -11.68
N ALA A 257 11.05 -13.45 -11.15
CA ALA A 257 12.02 -12.64 -11.88
C ALA A 257 13.22 -13.48 -12.37
N ARG A 258 13.62 -14.50 -11.61
CA ARG A 258 14.66 -15.48 -11.99
C ARG A 258 14.15 -16.56 -12.95
N GLY A 259 12.83 -16.66 -13.17
CA GLY A 259 12.21 -17.70 -14.01
C GLY A 259 12.02 -19.04 -13.32
N ASN A 260 12.20 -19.10 -12.00
CA ASN A 260 12.01 -20.33 -11.20
C ASN A 260 10.58 -20.39 -10.66
N LEU A 261 9.62 -20.80 -11.50
CA LEU A 261 8.21 -20.87 -11.12
C LEU A 261 7.91 -21.95 -10.04
N PRO A 262 8.58 -23.13 -10.00
CA PRO A 262 8.42 -24.06 -8.90
C PRO A 262 8.75 -23.42 -7.52
N LEU A 263 9.88 -22.75 -7.41
CA LEU A 263 10.28 -22.05 -6.18
C LEU A 263 9.34 -20.88 -5.87
N ALA A 264 8.89 -20.15 -6.89
CA ALA A 264 7.91 -19.07 -6.70
C ALA A 264 6.62 -19.57 -6.06
N GLN A 265 6.11 -20.72 -6.55
CA GLN A 265 4.91 -21.33 -5.97
C GLN A 265 5.10 -21.70 -4.51
N GLN A 266 6.21 -22.32 -4.15
CA GLN A 266 6.52 -22.68 -2.75
C GLN A 266 6.50 -21.46 -1.83
N TRP A 267 7.13 -20.36 -2.25
CA TRP A 267 7.14 -19.12 -1.47
C TRP A 267 5.76 -18.49 -1.33
N TYR A 268 4.96 -18.45 -2.41
CA TYR A 268 3.61 -17.90 -2.33
C TYR A 268 2.65 -18.80 -1.54
N GLU A 269 2.79 -20.14 -1.60
CA GLU A 269 2.02 -21.06 -0.76
C GLU A 269 2.34 -20.86 0.71
N ARG A 270 3.60 -20.72 1.05
CA ARG A 270 4.03 -20.41 2.41
C ARG A 270 3.51 -19.06 2.88
N ALA A 271 3.64 -18.02 2.07
CA ALA A 271 3.10 -16.69 2.38
C ALA A 271 1.58 -16.73 2.61
N ALA A 272 0.83 -17.38 1.72
CA ALA A 272 -0.62 -17.52 1.83
C ALA A 272 -1.05 -18.36 3.04
N SER A 273 -0.25 -19.32 3.49
CA SER A 273 -0.54 -20.10 4.71
C SER A 273 -0.38 -19.27 5.99
N HIS A 274 0.49 -18.26 5.98
CA HIS A 274 0.68 -17.36 7.13
C HIS A 274 -0.31 -16.19 7.10
N LEU A 275 -0.55 -15.60 5.91
CA LEU A 275 -1.46 -14.47 5.74
C LEU A 275 -1.99 -14.44 4.29
N PRO A 276 -3.23 -14.89 4.02
CA PRO A 276 -3.80 -15.01 2.68
C PRO A 276 -4.28 -13.66 2.13
N LEU A 277 -3.38 -12.67 2.02
CA LEU A 277 -3.74 -11.38 1.42
C LEU A 277 -4.15 -11.55 -0.06
N PRO A 278 -5.14 -10.78 -0.54
CA PRO A 278 -5.66 -10.90 -1.91
C PRO A 278 -4.57 -10.86 -2.99
N ASP A 279 -3.56 -9.99 -2.84
CA ASP A 279 -2.45 -9.87 -3.78
C ASP A 279 -1.50 -11.07 -3.75
N ILE A 280 -1.26 -11.65 -2.57
CA ILE A 280 -0.44 -12.87 -2.41
C ILE A 280 -1.13 -14.06 -3.07
N VAL A 281 -2.41 -14.22 -2.80
CA VAL A 281 -3.22 -15.32 -3.30
C VAL A 281 -3.42 -15.21 -4.82
N ALA A 282 -3.61 -13.99 -5.34
CA ALA A 282 -3.67 -13.74 -6.79
C ALA A 282 -2.37 -14.16 -7.49
N GLN A 283 -1.21 -13.79 -6.93
CA GLN A 283 0.09 -14.17 -7.49
C GLN A 283 0.36 -15.67 -7.42
N LEU A 284 -0.11 -16.35 -6.36
CA LEU A 284 -0.10 -17.81 -6.29
C LEU A 284 -0.91 -18.42 -7.44
N GLY A 285 -2.11 -17.90 -7.67
CA GLY A 285 -2.96 -18.32 -8.79
C GLY A 285 -2.27 -18.12 -10.14
N ASP A 286 -1.61 -16.98 -10.35
CA ASP A 286 -0.88 -16.68 -11.58
C ASP A 286 0.31 -17.61 -11.83
N VAL A 287 1.06 -17.94 -10.78
CA VAL A 287 2.16 -18.91 -10.88
C VAL A 287 1.62 -20.32 -11.15
N ARG A 288 0.55 -20.76 -10.46
CA ARG A 288 -0.10 -22.05 -10.73
C ARG A 288 -0.59 -22.13 -12.17
N LYS A 289 -1.24 -21.07 -12.67
CA LYS A 289 -1.69 -20.98 -14.07
C LYS A 289 -0.54 -21.04 -15.07
N ALA A 290 0.56 -20.31 -14.80
CA ALA A 290 1.75 -20.32 -15.65
C ALA A 290 2.42 -21.70 -15.70
N ARG A 291 2.26 -22.52 -14.66
CA ARG A 291 2.73 -23.92 -14.58
C ARG A 291 1.74 -24.94 -15.12
N GLY A 292 0.58 -24.51 -15.64
CA GLY A 292 -0.46 -25.40 -16.19
C GLY A 292 -1.44 -25.96 -15.15
N ASN A 293 -1.28 -25.65 -13.86
CA ASN A 293 -2.24 -26.06 -12.82
C ASN A 293 -3.46 -25.11 -12.79
N LEU A 294 -4.39 -25.33 -13.72
CA LEU A 294 -5.58 -24.48 -13.88
C LEU A 294 -6.59 -24.68 -12.73
N ALA A 295 -6.67 -25.86 -12.14
CA ALA A 295 -7.55 -26.14 -11.00
C ALA A 295 -7.09 -25.36 -9.78
N GLY A 296 -5.82 -25.52 -9.38
CA GLY A 296 -5.26 -24.77 -8.26
C GLY A 296 -5.21 -23.24 -8.47
N ALA A 297 -5.13 -22.77 -9.73
CA ALA A 297 -5.25 -21.36 -10.03
C ALA A 297 -6.68 -20.84 -9.75
N ARG A 298 -7.72 -21.59 -10.15
CA ARG A 298 -9.12 -21.22 -9.88
C ARG A 298 -9.43 -21.18 -8.37
N GLU A 299 -8.91 -22.14 -7.60
CA GLU A 299 -9.03 -22.15 -6.14
C GLU A 299 -8.43 -20.87 -5.52
N ALA A 300 -7.21 -20.51 -5.92
CA ALA A 300 -6.55 -19.30 -5.45
C ALA A 300 -7.35 -18.04 -5.84
N TYR A 301 -7.83 -17.94 -7.07
CA TYR A 301 -8.63 -16.79 -7.51
C TYR A 301 -9.97 -16.68 -6.78
N ALA A 302 -10.61 -17.80 -6.44
CA ALA A 302 -11.84 -17.79 -5.66
C ALA A 302 -11.61 -17.22 -4.24
N LEU A 303 -10.46 -17.52 -3.63
CA LEU A 303 -10.10 -16.97 -2.31
C LEU A 303 -9.91 -15.45 -2.36
N VAL A 304 -9.40 -14.87 -3.45
CA VAL A 304 -9.34 -13.41 -3.63
C VAL A 304 -10.73 -12.77 -3.48
N GLY A 305 -11.75 -13.38 -4.07
CA GLY A 305 -13.14 -12.91 -3.94
C GLY A 305 -13.66 -12.98 -2.51
N VAL A 306 -13.30 -14.04 -1.76
CA VAL A 306 -13.67 -14.17 -0.34
C VAL A 306 -13.04 -13.08 0.51
N GLU A 307 -11.73 -12.85 0.36
CA GLU A 307 -10.99 -11.82 1.11
C GLU A 307 -11.52 -10.41 0.81
N ASN A 308 -11.77 -10.08 -0.46
CA ASN A 308 -12.38 -8.80 -0.84
C ASN A 308 -13.78 -8.63 -0.24
N ALA A 309 -14.61 -9.69 -0.22
CA ALA A 309 -15.94 -9.65 0.38
C ALA A 309 -15.89 -9.44 1.90
N LEU A 310 -14.92 -10.03 2.60
CA LEU A 310 -14.69 -9.80 4.03
C LEU A 310 -14.30 -8.35 4.30
N PHE A 311 -13.39 -7.79 3.51
CA PHE A 311 -12.98 -6.40 3.62
C PHE A 311 -14.13 -5.41 3.37
N ILE A 312 -14.95 -5.65 2.33
CA ILE A 312 -16.12 -4.82 2.01
C ILE A 312 -17.15 -4.88 3.15
N ARG A 313 -17.42 -6.07 3.71
CA ARG A 313 -18.33 -6.22 4.85
C ARG A 313 -17.85 -5.49 6.11
N ALA A 314 -16.55 -5.35 6.27
CA ALA A 314 -15.96 -4.56 7.35
C ALA A 314 -16.02 -3.04 7.11
N GLY A 315 -16.56 -2.57 5.98
CA GLY A 315 -16.70 -1.16 5.61
C GLY A 315 -15.63 -0.64 4.64
N GLY A 316 -14.71 -1.49 4.18
CA GLY A 316 -13.67 -1.11 3.24
C GLY A 316 -14.17 -0.99 1.80
N ASN A 317 -13.43 -0.26 0.96
CA ASN A 317 -13.68 -0.14 -0.48
C ASN A 317 -12.60 -0.90 -1.26
N ALA A 318 -12.96 -2.02 -1.87
CA ALA A 318 -12.09 -2.84 -2.72
C ALA A 318 -12.42 -2.69 -4.22
N ASP A 319 -13.15 -1.65 -4.62
CA ASP A 319 -13.65 -1.51 -6.00
C ASP A 319 -12.50 -1.49 -7.02
N LEU A 320 -11.41 -0.79 -6.73
CA LEU A 320 -10.25 -0.69 -7.63
C LEU A 320 -9.53 -2.02 -7.78
N GLU A 321 -9.22 -2.67 -6.66
CA GLU A 321 -8.52 -3.94 -6.62
C GLU A 321 -9.32 -5.04 -7.29
N THR A 322 -10.64 -5.09 -7.03
CA THR A 322 -11.57 -6.03 -7.65
C THR A 322 -11.66 -5.79 -9.16
N ALA A 323 -11.81 -4.54 -9.60
CA ALA A 323 -11.91 -4.22 -11.03
C ALA A 323 -10.65 -4.63 -11.80
N LEU A 324 -9.46 -4.38 -11.24
CA LEU A 324 -8.19 -4.71 -11.88
C LEU A 324 -7.94 -6.24 -11.86
N PHE A 325 -8.33 -6.90 -10.77
CA PHE A 325 -8.26 -8.37 -10.67
C PHE A 325 -9.16 -9.03 -11.70
N ASP A 326 -10.45 -8.66 -11.77
CA ASP A 326 -11.41 -9.28 -12.69
C ASP A 326 -11.13 -8.94 -14.17
N ALA A 327 -10.54 -7.77 -14.45
CA ALA A 327 -10.06 -7.44 -15.79
C ALA A 327 -8.91 -8.37 -16.24
N SER A 328 -8.06 -8.82 -15.31
CA SER A 328 -6.93 -9.73 -15.55
C SER A 328 -7.32 -11.23 -15.53
N HIS A 329 -8.35 -11.55 -14.75
CA HIS A 329 -8.82 -12.92 -14.48
C HIS A 329 -10.33 -13.03 -14.75
N PRO A 330 -10.75 -12.99 -16.03
CA PRO A 330 -12.18 -13.05 -16.37
C PRO A 330 -12.88 -14.27 -15.76
N GLY A 331 -13.99 -14.06 -15.09
CA GLY A 331 -14.74 -15.16 -14.46
C GLY A 331 -16.06 -14.74 -13.85
N ALA A 332 -16.05 -14.16 -12.67
CA ALA A 332 -17.25 -13.89 -11.86
C ALA A 332 -18.13 -12.75 -12.42
N LEU A 333 -17.50 -11.67 -12.90
CA LEU A 333 -18.22 -10.51 -13.43
C LEU A 333 -18.21 -10.48 -14.96
N SER A 334 -19.28 -9.95 -15.55
CA SER A 334 -19.29 -9.63 -16.97
C SER A 334 -18.31 -8.46 -17.25
N ARG A 335 -17.78 -8.40 -18.48
CA ARG A 335 -16.83 -7.33 -18.87
C ARG A 335 -17.43 -5.92 -18.66
N SER A 336 -18.72 -5.74 -18.96
CA SER A 336 -19.42 -4.48 -18.73
C SER A 336 -19.53 -4.15 -17.23
N ALA A 337 -19.77 -5.13 -16.38
CA ALA A 337 -19.79 -4.95 -14.92
C ALA A 337 -18.41 -4.56 -14.38
N VAL A 338 -17.32 -5.17 -14.89
CA VAL A 338 -15.95 -4.80 -14.53
C VAL A 338 -15.64 -3.35 -14.94
N VAL A 339 -16.04 -2.92 -16.14
CA VAL A 339 -15.90 -1.52 -16.59
C VAL A 339 -16.69 -0.56 -15.71
N ALA A 340 -17.92 -0.91 -15.34
CA ALA A 340 -18.75 -0.09 -14.45
C ALA A 340 -18.09 0.04 -13.06
N LEU A 341 -17.57 -1.06 -12.52
CA LEU A 341 -16.86 -1.07 -11.24
C LEU A 341 -15.59 -0.20 -11.30
N ALA A 342 -14.79 -0.31 -12.36
CA ALA A 342 -13.60 0.50 -12.56
C ALA A 342 -13.91 2.00 -12.70
N ARG A 343 -15.01 2.36 -13.37
CA ARG A 343 -15.49 3.76 -13.44
C ARG A 343 -15.86 4.27 -12.06
N LYS A 344 -16.59 3.47 -11.28
CA LYS A 344 -16.93 3.81 -9.88
C LYS A 344 -15.66 4.00 -9.05
N ALA A 345 -14.73 3.05 -9.12
CA ALA A 345 -13.45 3.12 -8.40
C ALA A 345 -12.66 4.40 -8.74
N LEU A 346 -12.60 4.80 -10.01
CA LEU A 346 -11.93 6.01 -10.45
C LEU A 346 -12.51 7.30 -9.84
N VAL A 347 -13.83 7.35 -9.59
CA VAL A 347 -14.48 8.50 -8.91
C VAL A 347 -13.94 8.67 -7.48
N PHE A 348 -13.70 7.57 -6.78
CA PHE A 348 -13.21 7.58 -5.40
C PHE A 348 -11.69 7.73 -5.34
N ARG A 349 -10.96 7.17 -6.32
CA ARG A 349 -9.49 7.07 -6.33
C ARG A 349 -8.92 7.43 -7.71
N PRO A 350 -8.92 8.71 -8.10
CA PRO A 350 -8.42 9.17 -9.41
C PRO A 350 -6.88 9.25 -9.46
N SER A 351 -6.20 8.28 -8.86
CA SER A 351 -4.75 8.12 -8.91
C SER A 351 -4.30 7.47 -10.23
N VAL A 352 -2.99 7.39 -10.48
CA VAL A 352 -2.44 6.67 -11.63
C VAL A 352 -2.94 5.21 -11.65
N TYR A 353 -3.12 4.59 -10.50
CA TYR A 353 -3.63 3.22 -10.41
C TYR A 353 -5.14 3.13 -10.67
N GLY A 354 -5.92 4.15 -10.29
CA GLY A 354 -7.35 4.23 -10.64
C GLY A 354 -7.56 4.38 -12.15
N HIS A 355 -6.73 5.20 -12.79
CA HIS A 355 -6.72 5.32 -14.26
C HIS A 355 -6.28 4.01 -14.93
N ASP A 356 -5.29 3.30 -14.36
CA ASP A 356 -4.85 1.99 -14.85
C ASP A 356 -5.94 0.93 -14.77
N ALA A 357 -6.65 0.86 -13.65
CA ALA A 357 -7.75 -0.09 -13.46
C ALA A 357 -8.86 0.12 -14.50
N LEU A 358 -9.25 1.39 -14.75
CA LEU A 358 -10.24 1.68 -15.80
C LEU A 358 -9.70 1.38 -17.20
N ALA A 359 -8.43 1.73 -17.48
CA ALA A 359 -7.80 1.43 -18.77
C ALA A 359 -7.79 -0.08 -19.05
N TRP A 360 -7.40 -0.87 -18.06
CA TRP A 360 -7.32 -2.31 -18.19
C TRP A 360 -8.69 -2.99 -18.28
N ALA A 361 -9.68 -2.50 -17.54
CA ALA A 361 -11.06 -2.95 -17.64
C ALA A 361 -11.64 -2.69 -19.05
N LEU A 362 -11.45 -1.48 -19.59
CA LEU A 362 -11.88 -1.12 -20.95
C LEU A 362 -11.16 -1.98 -22.01
N TYR A 363 -9.85 -2.23 -21.84
CA TYR A 363 -9.09 -3.12 -22.71
C TYR A 363 -9.63 -4.55 -22.69
N SER A 364 -9.92 -5.09 -21.52
CA SER A 364 -10.50 -6.43 -21.36
C SER A 364 -11.89 -6.55 -22.01
N ALA A 365 -12.63 -5.45 -22.10
CA ALA A 365 -13.91 -5.35 -22.81
C ALA A 365 -13.78 -5.13 -24.33
N GLY A 366 -12.55 -4.96 -24.85
CA GLY A 366 -12.29 -4.68 -26.25
C GLY A 366 -12.42 -3.20 -26.65
N GLU A 367 -12.63 -2.31 -25.67
CA GLU A 367 -12.85 -0.87 -25.86
C GLU A 367 -11.51 -0.09 -25.95
N CYS A 368 -10.59 -0.54 -26.80
CA CYS A 368 -9.20 -0.07 -26.84
C CYS A 368 -9.06 1.45 -27.07
N ARG A 369 -9.95 2.05 -27.86
CA ARG A 369 -9.91 3.50 -28.13
C ARG A 369 -10.25 4.30 -26.88
N GLN A 370 -11.19 3.82 -26.03
CA GLN A 370 -11.53 4.44 -24.75
C GLN A 370 -10.49 4.14 -23.67
N ALA A 371 -9.83 2.97 -23.72
CA ALA A 371 -8.78 2.57 -22.80
C ALA A 371 -7.54 3.45 -22.90
N LEU A 372 -7.14 3.84 -24.12
CA LEU A 372 -5.88 4.53 -24.39
C LEU A 372 -5.70 5.86 -23.64
N PRO A 373 -6.67 6.78 -23.57
CA PRO A 373 -6.53 8.01 -22.78
C PRO A 373 -6.30 7.69 -21.29
N GLN A 374 -6.99 6.69 -20.73
CA GLN A 374 -6.83 6.30 -19.34
C GLN A 374 -5.44 5.69 -19.09
N ALA A 375 -4.95 4.83 -19.99
CA ALA A 375 -3.60 4.27 -19.89
C ALA A 375 -2.51 5.35 -19.95
N LYS A 376 -2.69 6.40 -20.76
CA LYS A 376 -1.78 7.56 -20.79
C LYS A 376 -1.81 8.32 -19.47
N LEU A 377 -2.99 8.53 -18.87
CA LEU A 377 -3.13 9.16 -17.56
C LEU A 377 -2.52 8.31 -16.44
N ALA A 378 -2.60 6.98 -16.52
CA ALA A 378 -1.95 6.05 -15.61
C ALA A 378 -0.42 6.18 -15.62
N ASN A 379 0.17 6.49 -16.79
CA ASN A 379 1.61 6.60 -16.97
C ASN A 379 2.15 8.05 -16.91
N ARG A 380 1.30 9.07 -16.61
CA ARG A 380 1.66 10.50 -16.72
C ARG A 380 2.80 10.96 -15.83
N LEU A 381 3.06 10.24 -14.72
CA LEU A 381 4.12 10.58 -13.79
C LEU A 381 5.45 9.87 -14.07
N GLY A 382 5.48 8.90 -14.97
CA GLY A 382 6.64 8.05 -15.23
C GLY A 382 6.90 7.03 -14.14
N THR A 383 5.87 6.63 -13.40
CA THR A 383 5.93 5.71 -12.25
C THR A 383 6.73 4.44 -12.56
N ILE A 384 7.58 4.03 -11.62
CA ILE A 384 8.41 2.83 -11.74
C ILE A 384 7.52 1.61 -11.49
N ASP A 385 6.78 1.22 -12.50
CA ASP A 385 5.96 0.01 -12.45
C ASP A 385 5.89 -0.65 -13.83
N PRO A 386 6.49 -1.85 -14.02
CA PRO A 386 6.46 -2.54 -15.30
C PRO A 386 5.04 -2.95 -15.72
N GLN A 387 4.11 -3.11 -14.77
CA GLN A 387 2.72 -3.46 -15.07
C GLN A 387 1.99 -2.29 -15.76
N LEU A 388 2.16 -1.05 -15.27
CA LEU A 388 1.60 0.15 -15.91
C LEU A 388 2.09 0.28 -17.36
N SER A 389 3.39 0.05 -17.57
CA SER A 389 3.99 0.11 -18.91
C SER A 389 3.51 -1.02 -19.82
N TRP A 390 3.32 -2.24 -19.25
CA TRP A 390 2.73 -3.37 -19.98
C TRP A 390 1.29 -3.07 -20.41
N HIS A 391 0.44 -2.57 -19.51
CA HIS A 391 -0.94 -2.21 -19.82
C HIS A 391 -0.99 -1.13 -20.92
N LEU A 392 -0.19 -0.07 -20.81
CA LEU A 392 -0.09 0.94 -21.85
C LEU A 392 0.32 0.33 -23.18
N GLY A 393 1.31 -0.54 -23.21
CA GLY A 393 1.81 -1.20 -24.42
C GLY A 393 0.75 -2.07 -25.10
N ALA A 394 0.03 -2.89 -24.31
CA ALA A 394 -1.04 -3.75 -24.83
C ALA A 394 -2.22 -2.93 -25.37
N ILE A 395 -2.64 -1.88 -24.65
CA ILE A 395 -3.73 -0.99 -25.02
C ILE A 395 -3.37 -0.18 -26.28
N ALA A 396 -2.15 0.37 -26.34
CA ALA A 396 -1.68 1.11 -27.50
C ALA A 396 -1.61 0.25 -28.76
N ALA A 397 -1.14 -0.99 -28.65
CA ALA A 397 -1.14 -1.93 -29.76
C ALA A 397 -2.57 -2.23 -30.26
N CYS A 398 -3.50 -2.48 -29.35
CA CYS A 398 -4.91 -2.71 -29.66
C CYS A 398 -5.57 -1.47 -30.32
N ALA A 399 -5.17 -0.27 -29.91
CA ALA A 399 -5.66 1.00 -30.46
C ALA A 399 -4.94 1.43 -31.76
N GLY A 400 -4.03 0.60 -32.30
CA GLY A 400 -3.29 0.88 -33.54
C GLY A 400 -2.11 1.85 -33.40
N GLN A 401 -1.70 2.20 -32.16
CA GLN A 401 -0.59 3.12 -31.88
C GLN A 401 0.73 2.35 -31.75
N ARG A 402 1.27 1.88 -32.88
CA ARG A 402 2.42 0.94 -32.92
C ARG A 402 3.67 1.48 -32.19
N ASP A 403 4.04 2.72 -32.42
CA ASP A 403 5.27 3.28 -31.86
C ASP A 403 5.15 3.45 -30.32
N LEU A 404 4.00 3.92 -29.83
CA LEU A 404 3.71 4.00 -28.41
C LEU A 404 3.72 2.61 -27.77
N ALA A 405 3.12 1.62 -28.44
CA ALA A 405 3.11 0.24 -27.98
C ALA A 405 4.52 -0.32 -27.82
N ARG A 406 5.37 -0.15 -28.85
CA ARG A 406 6.77 -0.59 -28.82
C ARG A 406 7.54 0.07 -27.68
N ALA A 407 7.45 1.38 -27.54
CA ALA A 407 8.13 2.14 -26.48
C ALA A 407 7.70 1.67 -25.08
N ALA A 408 6.40 1.50 -24.85
CA ALA A 408 5.85 1.05 -23.56
C ALA A 408 6.25 -0.40 -23.25
N LEU A 409 6.22 -1.31 -24.22
CA LEU A 409 6.64 -2.70 -24.06
C LEU A 409 8.15 -2.82 -23.79
N HIS A 410 8.98 -2.02 -24.46
CA HIS A 410 10.40 -1.94 -24.14
C HIS A 410 10.60 -1.48 -22.70
N THR A 411 9.89 -0.45 -22.25
CA THR A 411 9.96 0.05 -20.85
C THR A 411 9.56 -1.02 -19.86
N ALA A 412 8.47 -1.78 -20.11
CA ALA A 412 8.01 -2.86 -19.23
C ALA A 412 9.05 -3.98 -19.07
N LEU A 413 9.76 -4.31 -20.14
CA LEU A 413 10.70 -5.45 -20.19
C LEU A 413 12.14 -5.08 -19.83
N ALA A 414 12.52 -3.79 -19.88
CA ALA A 414 13.91 -3.36 -19.79
C ALA A 414 14.57 -3.69 -18.45
N ARG A 415 13.88 -3.42 -17.33
CA ARG A 415 14.46 -3.57 -15.98
C ARG A 415 14.22 -4.95 -15.40
N THR A 416 13.03 -5.50 -15.62
CA THR A 416 12.62 -6.79 -15.08
C THR A 416 11.95 -7.61 -16.17
N PRO A 417 12.71 -8.32 -17.03
CA PRO A 417 12.17 -9.03 -18.20
C PRO A 417 11.13 -10.12 -17.86
N ARG A 418 11.06 -10.54 -16.60
CA ARG A 418 10.09 -11.52 -16.06
C ARG A 418 9.29 -10.92 -14.92
N PHE A 419 8.84 -9.66 -15.07
CA PHE A 419 8.12 -8.92 -14.02
C PHE A 419 6.82 -9.61 -13.55
N HIS A 420 6.23 -10.48 -14.36
CA HIS A 420 5.00 -11.20 -14.05
C HIS A 420 4.97 -12.55 -14.80
N PRO A 421 4.48 -13.65 -14.18
CA PRO A 421 4.58 -14.98 -14.78
C PRO A 421 3.73 -15.13 -16.05
N LEU A 422 2.60 -14.44 -16.15
CA LEU A 422 1.69 -14.48 -17.30
C LEU A 422 1.92 -13.34 -18.29
N ASP A 423 2.13 -12.11 -17.80
CA ASP A 423 2.13 -10.94 -18.66
C ASP A 423 3.47 -10.67 -19.32
N ALA A 424 4.59 -10.95 -18.66
CA ALA A 424 5.90 -10.76 -19.28
C ALA A 424 6.10 -11.61 -20.56
N PRO A 425 5.67 -12.90 -20.60
CA PRO A 425 5.65 -13.67 -21.86
C PRO A 425 4.72 -13.07 -22.92
N ARG A 426 3.55 -12.53 -22.53
CA ARG A 426 2.62 -11.85 -23.45
C ARG A 426 3.24 -10.57 -24.03
N ALA A 427 3.89 -9.77 -23.18
CA ALA A 427 4.58 -8.54 -23.58
C ALA A 427 5.67 -8.83 -24.61
N ARG A 428 6.50 -9.85 -24.39
CA ARG A 428 7.54 -10.27 -25.36
C ARG A 428 6.97 -10.70 -26.71
N ARG A 429 5.92 -11.54 -26.69
CA ARG A 429 5.26 -11.97 -27.95
C ARG A 429 4.63 -10.80 -28.69
N LEU A 430 4.01 -9.87 -27.97
CA LEU A 430 3.42 -8.68 -28.58
C LEU A 430 4.49 -7.78 -29.17
N LEU A 431 5.58 -7.52 -28.45
CA LEU A 431 6.69 -6.71 -28.95
C LEU A 431 7.29 -7.32 -30.23
N ALA A 432 7.52 -8.63 -30.27
CA ALA A 432 8.03 -9.32 -31.45
C ALA A 432 7.10 -9.24 -32.69
N ARG A 433 5.78 -9.07 -32.49
CA ARG A 433 4.83 -8.87 -33.60
C ARG A 433 4.80 -7.41 -34.09
N LEU A 434 5.30 -6.49 -33.30
CA LEU A 434 5.33 -5.05 -33.65
C LEU A 434 6.68 -4.63 -34.26
N SER A 435 7.70 -5.48 -34.09
CA SER A 435 8.99 -5.33 -34.77
C SER A 435 8.85 -5.73 -36.24
#